data_3688409821f6dc33cb74695a3f92c340
#
_entry.id   3688409821f6dc33cb74695a3f92c340
#
_cell.length_a   1.000
_cell.length_b   1.000
_cell.length_c   1.000
_cell.angle_alpha   90.00
_cell.angle_beta   90.00
_cell.angle_gamma   90.00
#
_symmetry.space_group_name_H-M   'P 1'
#
loop_
_entity.id
_entity.type
_entity.pdbx_description
1 polymer ?
#
loop_
_entity_poly.entity_id
_entity_poly.type
_entity_poly.pdbx_seq_one_letter_code
_entity_poly.pdbx_strand_id
1 'polypeptide(L)'
;LTVLHAGGKFDKGSYKVSGGLHGVGVSCVNALSTYLRAEVRRDGKVHMQEFSCGKPLHSIEVIGETDVTGTTIMFKPDGSIFSVTEYKYEILAARLRELAFLNAGITLSLTDKRVVKEDGSYKSEIFRSEEGLKEFVRYIDRSKEQLIPDVIHIVTEKQGIPVEVAMTYNLSLIHICRCRRIER
;
A
#
# COMPACT_ATOMS: atom_id res chain seq x y z
N LEU A 1 7.63 4.73 -15.55
CA LEU A 1 6.70 3.59 -15.58
C LEU A 1 7.06 2.53 -16.65
N THR A 2 7.92 2.86 -17.59
CA THR A 2 8.36 1.95 -18.66
C THR A 2 9.79 1.45 -18.49
N VAL A 3 10.58 2.08 -17.61
CA VAL A 3 11.96 1.69 -17.33
C VAL A 3 12.03 1.07 -15.94
N LEU A 4 12.54 -0.15 -15.86
CA LEU A 4 12.80 -0.84 -14.60
C LEU A 4 13.98 -0.16 -13.88
N HIS A 5 13.93 -0.14 -12.54
CA HIS A 5 14.98 0.41 -11.69
C HIS A 5 15.31 1.92 -11.89
N ALA A 6 14.39 2.69 -12.48
CA ALA A 6 14.53 4.13 -12.66
C ALA A 6 13.90 4.99 -11.55
N GLY A 7 13.36 4.37 -10.51
CA GLY A 7 12.67 5.07 -9.42
C GLY A 7 13.59 5.53 -8.30
N GLY A 8 13.15 6.54 -7.53
CA GLY A 8 13.88 7.11 -6.39
C GLY A 8 14.23 6.13 -5.25
N LYS A 9 13.73 4.87 -5.31
CA LYS A 9 14.10 3.83 -4.33
C LYS A 9 15.56 3.37 -4.43
N PHE A 10 16.23 3.65 -5.53
CA PHE A 10 17.65 3.39 -5.72
C PHE A 10 18.53 4.53 -5.21
N ASP A 11 17.94 5.67 -4.89
CA ASP A 11 18.62 6.78 -4.25
C ASP A 11 18.50 6.63 -2.72
N LYS A 12 19.64 6.44 -2.04
CA LYS A 12 19.72 6.15 -0.59
C LYS A 12 19.12 7.24 0.31
N GLY A 13 18.80 8.42 -0.22
CA GLY A 13 18.22 9.54 0.51
C GLY A 13 16.71 9.71 0.37
N SER A 14 16.07 9.07 -0.62
CA SER A 14 14.70 9.41 -1.04
C SER A 14 13.60 8.75 -0.22
N TYR A 15 13.86 7.62 0.45
CA TYR A 15 12.85 6.90 1.24
C TYR A 15 13.40 6.42 2.59
N LYS A 16 12.75 6.84 3.68
CA LYS A 16 13.09 6.35 5.04
C LYS A 16 12.59 4.93 5.27
N VAL A 17 11.42 4.59 4.73
CA VAL A 17 10.80 3.26 4.78
C VAL A 17 10.14 2.97 3.43
N SER A 18 10.33 1.78 2.91
CA SER A 18 9.77 1.36 1.63
C SER A 18 9.14 -0.02 1.76
N GLY A 19 7.84 -0.15 1.41
CA GLY A 19 7.11 -1.42 1.42
C GLY A 19 7.50 -2.41 0.30
N GLY A 20 8.48 -2.09 -0.52
CA GLY A 20 8.97 -2.95 -1.61
C GLY A 20 10.43 -2.68 -1.94
N LEU A 21 11.17 -3.71 -2.32
CA LEU A 21 12.62 -3.68 -2.49
C LEU A 21 13.08 -3.11 -3.85
N HIS A 22 12.30 -3.26 -4.91
CA HIS A 22 12.81 -3.08 -6.28
C HIS A 22 12.24 -1.90 -7.06
N GLY A 23 11.26 -1.15 -6.52
CA GLY A 23 10.66 0.01 -7.22
C GLY A 23 9.96 -0.32 -8.54
N VAL A 24 9.63 -1.60 -8.78
CA VAL A 24 9.07 -2.09 -10.05
C VAL A 24 7.56 -2.30 -10.04
N GLY A 25 6.89 -2.17 -8.89
CA GLY A 25 5.47 -2.52 -8.74
C GLY A 25 4.56 -1.79 -9.74
N VAL A 26 4.70 -0.48 -9.87
CA VAL A 26 3.87 0.31 -10.81
C VAL A 26 4.20 -0.02 -12.27
N SER A 27 5.46 -0.37 -12.58
CA SER A 27 5.86 -0.80 -13.93
C SER A 27 5.22 -2.14 -14.29
N CYS A 28 5.11 -3.07 -13.33
CA CYS A 28 4.39 -4.34 -13.53
C CYS A 28 2.90 -4.08 -13.74
N VAL A 29 2.26 -3.22 -12.94
CA VAL A 29 0.86 -2.84 -13.13
C VAL A 29 0.65 -2.26 -14.54
N ASN A 30 1.55 -1.39 -14.99
CA ASN A 30 1.48 -0.82 -16.34
C ASN A 30 1.57 -1.88 -17.43
N ALA A 31 2.54 -2.80 -17.34
CA ALA A 31 2.72 -3.86 -18.33
C ALA A 31 1.53 -4.84 -18.40
N LEU A 32 0.86 -5.08 -17.27
CA LEU A 32 -0.26 -6.02 -17.12
C LEU A 32 -1.64 -5.35 -17.24
N SER A 33 -1.70 -4.14 -17.77
CA SER A 33 -2.94 -3.38 -17.93
C SER A 33 -3.19 -3.04 -19.39
N THR A 34 -4.43 -3.21 -19.87
CA THR A 34 -4.86 -2.74 -21.20
C THR A 34 -4.82 -1.23 -21.29
N TYR A 35 -5.00 -0.54 -20.16
CA TYR A 35 -4.96 0.91 -20.05
C TYR A 35 -4.40 1.31 -18.69
N LEU A 36 -3.50 2.29 -18.68
CA LEU A 36 -3.06 2.97 -17.47
C LEU A 36 -2.92 4.46 -17.75
N ARG A 37 -3.43 5.29 -16.83
CA ARG A 37 -3.25 6.74 -16.82
C ARG A 37 -2.58 7.16 -15.52
N ALA A 38 -1.50 7.91 -15.65
CA ALA A 38 -0.78 8.50 -14.54
C ALA A 38 -0.91 10.02 -14.59
N GLU A 39 -1.36 10.61 -13.48
CA GLU A 39 -1.37 12.05 -13.27
C GLU A 39 -0.46 12.37 -12.08
N VAL A 40 0.50 13.25 -12.30
CA VAL A 40 1.47 13.70 -11.29
C VAL A 40 1.35 15.20 -11.12
N ARG A 41 1.00 15.61 -9.90
CA ARG A 41 0.93 17.01 -9.49
C ARG A 41 2.25 17.39 -8.84
N ARG A 42 3.02 18.19 -9.54
CA ARG A 42 4.35 18.62 -9.12
C ARG A 42 4.72 19.95 -9.76
N ASP A 43 5.47 20.77 -9.03
CA ASP A 43 6.02 22.05 -9.50
C ASP A 43 4.94 22.98 -10.08
N GLY A 44 3.77 23.05 -9.40
CA GLY A 44 2.65 23.88 -9.80
C GLY A 44 1.83 23.38 -11.00
N LYS A 45 2.17 22.21 -11.55
CA LYS A 45 1.55 21.66 -12.77
C LYS A 45 1.03 20.26 -12.57
N VAL A 46 0.02 19.89 -13.37
CA VAL A 46 -0.50 18.54 -13.49
C VAL A 46 0.05 17.92 -14.76
N HIS A 47 0.95 16.96 -14.62
CA HIS A 47 1.51 16.18 -15.72
C HIS A 47 0.72 14.91 -15.90
N MET A 48 0.38 14.54 -17.13
CA MET A 48 -0.40 13.36 -17.46
C MET A 48 0.29 12.55 -18.56
N GLN A 49 0.21 11.24 -18.44
CA GLN A 49 0.61 10.30 -19.48
C GLN A 49 -0.25 9.05 -19.46
N GLU A 50 -0.59 8.54 -20.64
CA GLU A 50 -1.37 7.33 -20.81
C GLU A 50 -0.54 6.22 -21.45
N PHE A 51 -0.91 4.98 -21.09
CA PHE A 51 -0.20 3.79 -21.52
C PHE A 51 -1.20 2.69 -21.89
N SER A 52 -0.78 1.82 -22.81
CA SER A 52 -1.46 0.56 -23.12
C SER A 52 -0.44 -0.57 -23.13
N CYS A 53 -0.70 -1.62 -22.33
CA CYS A 53 0.20 -2.79 -22.21
C CYS A 53 1.67 -2.39 -21.99
N GLY A 54 1.91 -1.41 -21.11
CA GLY A 54 3.24 -0.92 -20.78
C GLY A 54 3.85 0.09 -21.77
N LYS A 55 3.21 0.36 -22.91
CA LYS A 55 3.72 1.28 -23.93
C LYS A 55 3.04 2.64 -23.78
N PRO A 56 3.77 3.77 -23.80
CA PRO A 56 3.17 5.08 -23.79
C PRO A 56 2.39 5.33 -25.09
N LEU A 57 1.19 5.89 -24.98
CA LEU A 57 0.35 6.26 -26.12
C LEU A 57 0.76 7.59 -26.73
N HIS A 58 1.28 8.50 -25.89
CA HIS A 58 1.77 9.82 -26.31
C HIS A 58 2.87 10.29 -25.33
N SER A 59 3.49 11.42 -25.63
CA SER A 59 4.43 12.09 -24.72
C SER A 59 3.72 12.64 -23.50
N ILE A 60 4.48 12.98 -22.44
CA ILE A 60 3.95 13.62 -21.25
C ILE A 60 3.33 14.96 -21.61
N GLU A 61 2.11 15.21 -21.13
CA GLU A 61 1.36 16.44 -21.36
C GLU A 61 1.12 17.17 -20.03
N VAL A 62 1.09 18.49 -20.08
CA VAL A 62 0.63 19.33 -18.97
C VAL A 62 -0.83 19.64 -19.20
N ILE A 63 -1.71 19.13 -18.32
CA ILE A 63 -3.17 19.23 -18.46
C ILE A 63 -3.80 20.29 -17.55
N GLY A 64 -3.02 20.92 -16.67
CA GLY A 64 -3.52 21.96 -15.78
C GLY A 64 -2.48 22.44 -14.79
N GLU A 65 -2.89 23.39 -13.93
CA GLU A 65 -2.13 23.92 -12.81
C GLU A 65 -2.69 23.42 -11.50
N THR A 66 -1.87 23.39 -10.44
CA THR A 66 -2.26 22.87 -9.12
C THR A 66 -1.34 23.41 -8.03
N ASP A 67 -1.92 23.69 -6.86
CA ASP A 67 -1.19 24.12 -5.67
C ASP A 67 -0.84 22.95 -4.73
N VAL A 68 -1.31 21.72 -5.07
CA VAL A 68 -1.09 20.53 -4.24
C VAL A 68 -0.19 19.52 -4.96
N THR A 69 0.58 18.77 -4.20
CA THR A 69 1.39 17.65 -4.71
C THR A 69 0.64 16.32 -4.55
N GLY A 70 0.90 15.39 -5.44
CA GLY A 70 0.31 14.06 -5.36
C GLY A 70 0.37 13.30 -6.68
N THR A 71 0.00 12.02 -6.63
CA THR A 71 -0.04 11.14 -7.79
C THR A 71 -1.37 10.40 -7.84
N THR A 72 -1.99 10.37 -9.01
CA THR A 72 -3.18 9.56 -9.30
C THR A 72 -2.83 8.53 -10.35
N ILE A 73 -3.11 7.26 -10.06
CA ILE A 73 -2.94 6.16 -11.02
C ILE A 73 -4.32 5.54 -11.26
N MET A 74 -4.72 5.50 -12.51
CA MET A 74 -5.90 4.78 -12.99
C MET A 74 -5.44 3.65 -13.89
N PHE A 75 -5.96 2.44 -13.70
CA PHE A 75 -5.58 1.33 -14.56
C PHE A 75 -6.72 0.33 -14.73
N LYS A 76 -6.66 -0.44 -15.81
CA LYS A 76 -7.58 -1.52 -16.15
C LYS A 76 -6.78 -2.79 -16.41
N PRO A 77 -6.93 -3.84 -15.58
CA PRO A 77 -6.22 -5.11 -15.77
C PRO A 77 -6.52 -5.73 -17.13
N ASP A 78 -5.54 -6.44 -17.69
CA ASP A 78 -5.69 -7.12 -18.98
C ASP A 78 -6.40 -8.47 -18.80
N GLY A 79 -7.62 -8.60 -19.33
CA GLY A 79 -8.40 -9.84 -19.29
C GLY A 79 -7.85 -10.97 -20.14
N SER A 80 -6.86 -10.72 -21.01
CA SER A 80 -6.16 -11.78 -21.74
C SER A 80 -5.09 -12.46 -20.88
N ILE A 81 -4.62 -11.77 -19.84
CA ILE A 81 -3.59 -12.26 -18.90
C ILE A 81 -4.26 -12.80 -17.62
N PHE A 82 -5.23 -12.05 -17.09
CA PHE A 82 -5.91 -12.39 -15.84
C PHE A 82 -7.27 -13.04 -16.12
N SER A 83 -7.48 -14.24 -15.59
CA SER A 83 -8.78 -14.94 -15.67
C SER A 83 -9.88 -14.24 -14.86
N VAL A 84 -9.50 -13.45 -13.83
CA VAL A 84 -10.40 -12.64 -12.99
C VAL A 84 -9.87 -11.22 -12.92
N THR A 85 -10.64 -10.27 -13.42
CA THR A 85 -10.31 -8.83 -13.42
C THR A 85 -11.17 -8.02 -12.45
N GLU A 86 -12.11 -8.67 -11.78
CA GLU A 86 -12.97 -8.03 -10.79
C GLU A 86 -12.36 -8.07 -9.40
N TYR A 87 -12.21 -6.89 -8.80
CA TYR A 87 -11.67 -6.76 -7.44
C TYR A 87 -12.73 -7.08 -6.39
N LYS A 88 -12.35 -7.88 -5.38
CA LYS A 88 -13.16 -8.16 -4.21
C LYS A 88 -12.82 -7.17 -3.10
N TYR A 89 -13.82 -6.41 -2.66
CA TYR A 89 -13.67 -5.37 -1.65
C TYR A 89 -13.00 -5.90 -0.37
N GLU A 90 -13.46 -7.04 0.13
CA GLU A 90 -13.01 -7.61 1.40
C GLU A 90 -11.52 -8.01 1.36
N ILE A 91 -11.04 -8.48 0.21
CA ILE A 91 -9.60 -8.83 0.04
C ILE A 91 -8.76 -7.56 0.07
N LEU A 92 -9.19 -6.50 -0.63
CA LEU A 92 -8.49 -5.21 -0.63
C LEU A 92 -8.52 -4.57 0.76
N ALA A 93 -9.67 -4.56 1.44
CA ALA A 93 -9.83 -4.01 2.78
C ALA A 93 -8.92 -4.72 3.79
N ALA A 94 -8.88 -6.06 3.77
CA ALA A 94 -7.98 -6.82 4.63
C ALA A 94 -6.51 -6.46 4.39
N ARG A 95 -6.10 -6.33 3.12
CA ARG A 95 -4.72 -5.98 2.78
C ARG A 95 -4.36 -4.55 3.14
N LEU A 96 -5.25 -3.58 2.94
CA LEU A 96 -5.02 -2.19 3.32
C LEU A 96 -4.94 -2.03 4.84
N ARG A 97 -5.75 -2.77 5.60
CA ARG A 97 -5.67 -2.81 7.06
C ARG A 97 -4.32 -3.33 7.55
N GLU A 98 -3.81 -4.42 6.98
CA GLU A 98 -2.46 -4.91 7.28
C GLU A 98 -1.38 -3.86 6.96
N LEU A 99 -1.48 -3.20 5.80
CA LEU A 99 -0.54 -2.16 5.40
C LEU A 99 -0.57 -0.95 6.34
N ALA A 100 -1.74 -0.55 6.86
CA ALA A 100 -1.85 0.51 7.83
C ALA A 100 -1.15 0.16 9.16
N PHE A 101 -1.29 -1.07 9.63
CA PHE A 101 -0.55 -1.54 10.81
C PHE A 101 0.96 -1.61 10.59
N LEU A 102 1.38 -2.03 9.40
CA LEU A 102 2.81 -2.14 9.08
C LEU A 102 3.49 -0.80 8.82
N ASN A 103 2.72 0.27 8.65
CA ASN A 103 3.24 1.61 8.39
C ASN A 103 2.48 2.62 9.26
N ALA A 104 2.82 2.66 10.55
CA ALA A 104 2.18 3.54 11.51
C ALA A 104 2.15 5.00 11.04
N GLY A 105 1.05 5.68 11.28
CA GLY A 105 0.85 7.08 10.95
C GLY A 105 0.35 7.36 9.52
N ILE A 106 0.36 6.38 8.59
CA ILE A 106 -0.27 6.57 7.29
C ILE A 106 -1.79 6.37 7.36
N THR A 107 -2.50 7.09 6.51
CA THR A 107 -3.95 6.92 6.33
C THR A 107 -4.23 6.35 4.95
N LEU A 108 -4.92 5.22 4.90
CA LEU A 108 -5.36 4.58 3.68
C LEU A 108 -6.88 4.60 3.62
N SER A 109 -7.46 4.79 2.44
CA SER A 109 -8.90 4.73 2.23
C SER A 109 -9.26 3.81 1.07
N LEU A 110 -10.36 3.10 1.20
CA LEU A 110 -10.92 2.24 0.15
C LEU A 110 -12.37 2.63 -0.07
N THR A 111 -12.72 2.96 -1.30
CA THR A 111 -14.10 3.28 -1.68
C THR A 111 -14.52 2.41 -2.85
N ASP A 112 -15.60 1.65 -2.69
CA ASP A 112 -16.23 0.88 -3.77
C ASP A 112 -17.37 1.69 -4.39
N LYS A 113 -17.17 2.10 -5.64
CA LYS A 113 -18.15 2.90 -6.39
C LYS A 113 -19.12 2.05 -7.24
N ARG A 114 -19.02 0.72 -7.18
CA ARG A 114 -19.87 -0.17 -7.98
C ARG A 114 -21.31 -0.24 -7.45
N VAL A 115 -21.46 -0.09 -6.14
CA VAL A 115 -22.76 -0.14 -5.48
C VAL A 115 -22.97 1.14 -4.68
N VAL A 116 -24.07 1.81 -4.98
CA VAL A 116 -24.53 2.99 -4.24
C VAL A 116 -25.48 2.50 -3.13
N LYS A 117 -25.28 2.96 -1.90
CA LYS A 117 -26.16 2.68 -0.77
C LYS A 117 -27.46 3.48 -0.89
N GLU A 118 -28.47 3.13 -0.09
CA GLU A 118 -29.77 3.79 -0.08
C GLU A 118 -29.68 5.30 0.24
N ASP A 119 -28.66 5.69 1.00
CA ASP A 119 -28.38 7.10 1.36
C ASP A 119 -27.61 7.88 0.27
N GLY A 120 -27.36 7.27 -0.89
CA GLY A 120 -26.59 7.86 -1.99
C GLY A 120 -25.06 7.80 -1.80
N SER A 121 -24.57 7.26 -0.69
CA SER A 121 -23.15 7.10 -0.42
C SER A 121 -22.58 5.81 -1.01
N TYR A 122 -21.24 5.75 -1.15
CA TYR A 122 -20.52 4.54 -1.51
C TYR A 122 -20.03 3.78 -0.27
N LYS A 123 -19.79 2.47 -0.42
CA LYS A 123 -19.09 1.70 0.60
C LYS A 123 -17.66 2.21 0.72
N SER A 124 -17.32 2.82 1.86
CA SER A 124 -15.98 3.37 2.11
C SER A 124 -15.50 3.00 3.50
N GLU A 125 -14.19 2.75 3.62
CA GLU A 125 -13.52 2.45 4.88
C GLU A 125 -12.17 3.16 4.91
N ILE A 126 -11.78 3.65 6.10
CA ILE A 126 -10.50 4.31 6.34
C ILE A 126 -9.68 3.42 7.27
N PHE A 127 -8.43 3.19 6.93
CA PHE A 127 -7.47 2.39 7.68
C PHE A 127 -6.34 3.30 8.15
N ARG A 128 -6.10 3.32 9.45
CA ARG A 128 -5.00 4.05 10.08
C ARG A 128 -4.62 3.35 11.37
N SER A 129 -3.36 3.28 11.67
CA SER A 129 -2.82 2.80 12.93
C SER A 129 -1.78 3.79 13.46
N GLU A 130 -1.86 4.09 14.75
CA GLU A 130 -0.88 4.94 15.44
C GLU A 130 0.21 4.10 16.13
N GLU A 131 -0.17 2.93 16.63
CA GLU A 131 0.73 2.04 17.38
C GLU A 131 1.38 0.94 16.52
N GLY A 132 1.05 0.86 15.22
CA GLY A 132 1.71 -0.03 14.28
C GLY A 132 1.62 -1.51 14.65
N LEU A 133 2.77 -2.17 14.81
CA LEU A 133 2.84 -3.61 15.11
C LEU A 133 2.19 -4.00 16.44
N LYS A 134 2.19 -3.14 17.46
CA LYS A 134 1.47 -3.40 18.71
C LYS A 134 -0.02 -3.60 18.49
N GLU A 135 -0.62 -2.67 17.73
CA GLU A 135 -2.03 -2.70 17.39
C GLU A 135 -2.35 -3.89 16.48
N PHE A 136 -1.44 -4.24 15.57
CA PHE A 136 -1.58 -5.40 14.71
C PHE A 136 -1.62 -6.71 15.49
N VAL A 137 -0.75 -6.87 16.48
CA VAL A 137 -0.76 -8.07 17.35
C VAL A 137 -2.08 -8.16 18.11
N ARG A 138 -2.56 -7.06 18.70
CA ARG A 138 -3.89 -7.03 19.36
C ARG A 138 -5.02 -7.39 18.39
N TYR A 139 -4.97 -6.89 17.17
CA TYR A 139 -5.95 -7.18 16.13
C TYR A 139 -5.99 -8.68 15.77
N ILE A 140 -4.83 -9.32 15.61
CA ILE A 140 -4.74 -10.76 15.32
C ILE A 140 -5.26 -11.59 16.50
N ASP A 141 -5.00 -11.13 17.71
CA ASP A 141 -5.29 -11.86 18.95
C ASP A 141 -6.68 -11.56 19.55
N ARG A 142 -7.45 -10.67 18.92
CA ARG A 142 -8.74 -10.15 19.44
C ARG A 142 -9.79 -11.18 19.79
N SER A 143 -9.70 -12.41 19.22
CA SER A 143 -10.65 -13.51 19.45
C SER A 143 -10.14 -14.56 20.43
N LYS A 144 -8.99 -14.31 21.07
CA LYS A 144 -8.33 -15.27 21.96
C LYS A 144 -8.20 -14.71 23.37
N GLU A 145 -8.14 -15.60 24.35
CA GLU A 145 -7.88 -15.22 25.72
C GLU A 145 -6.39 -14.92 25.91
N GLN A 146 -6.09 -13.67 26.27
CA GLN A 146 -4.73 -13.22 26.49
C GLN A 146 -4.20 -13.69 27.84
N LEU A 147 -2.97 -14.22 27.85
CA LEU A 147 -2.27 -14.62 29.08
C LEU A 147 -1.50 -13.47 29.72
N ILE A 148 -1.16 -12.45 28.95
CA ILE A 148 -0.48 -11.25 29.42
C ILE A 148 -1.28 -10.02 28.98
N PRO A 149 -1.43 -8.99 29.85
CA PRO A 149 -2.27 -7.85 29.58
C PRO A 149 -1.71 -6.94 28.48
N ASP A 150 -0.39 -6.89 28.36
CA ASP A 150 0.29 -5.99 27.44
C ASP A 150 1.06 -6.72 26.34
N VAL A 151 1.06 -6.12 25.15
CA VAL A 151 1.90 -6.58 24.03
C VAL A 151 3.35 -6.24 24.33
N ILE A 152 4.23 -7.23 24.32
CA ILE A 152 5.68 -7.03 24.38
C ILE A 152 6.11 -6.38 23.08
N HIS A 153 6.71 -5.19 23.14
CA HIS A 153 7.12 -4.42 21.98
C HIS A 153 8.59 -3.98 22.14
N ILE A 154 9.40 -4.36 21.19
CA ILE A 154 10.84 -4.10 21.19
C ILE A 154 11.17 -3.38 19.89
N VAL A 155 11.78 -2.20 20.01
CA VAL A 155 12.32 -1.42 18.90
C VAL A 155 13.81 -1.23 19.15
N THR A 156 14.63 -1.68 18.23
CA THR A 156 16.10 -1.59 18.35
C THR A 156 16.73 -1.41 16.97
N GLU A 157 17.99 -1.05 16.97
CA GLU A 157 18.81 -0.97 15.76
C GLU A 157 20.10 -1.76 15.97
N LYS A 158 20.46 -2.58 15.00
CA LYS A 158 21.70 -3.33 14.99
C LYS A 158 22.44 -3.13 13.66
N GLN A 159 23.64 -2.58 13.72
CA GLN A 159 24.49 -2.29 12.54
C GLN A 159 23.77 -1.45 11.46
N GLY A 160 23.00 -0.44 11.87
CA GLY A 160 22.23 0.41 10.95
C GLY A 160 20.94 -0.22 10.41
N ILE A 161 20.59 -1.43 10.88
CA ILE A 161 19.36 -2.12 10.49
C ILE A 161 18.33 -1.94 11.60
N PRO A 162 17.20 -1.25 11.36
CA PRO A 162 16.12 -1.14 12.33
C PRO A 162 15.38 -2.49 12.45
N VAL A 163 15.13 -2.90 13.70
CA VAL A 163 14.42 -4.12 14.05
C VAL A 163 13.27 -3.76 14.97
N GLU A 164 12.06 -4.16 14.61
CA GLU A 164 10.86 -3.98 15.40
C GLU A 164 10.18 -5.34 15.60
N VAL A 165 9.86 -5.68 16.86
CA VAL A 165 9.21 -6.92 17.23
C VAL A 165 8.05 -6.61 18.17
N ALA A 166 6.87 -7.15 17.85
CA ALA A 166 5.72 -7.13 18.75
C ALA A 166 5.19 -8.56 18.94
N MET A 167 4.92 -8.95 20.19
CA MET A 167 4.43 -10.29 20.50
C MET A 167 3.49 -10.28 21.71
N THR A 168 2.62 -11.27 21.79
CA THR A 168 1.77 -11.56 22.95
C THR A 168 1.64 -13.06 23.16
N TYR A 169 1.10 -13.46 24.31
CA TYR A 169 0.80 -14.85 24.64
C TYR A 169 -0.70 -15.01 24.86
N ASN A 170 -1.25 -16.09 24.30
CA ASN A 170 -2.66 -16.44 24.43
C ASN A 170 -2.85 -17.95 24.72
N LEU A 171 -4.03 -18.32 25.15
CA LEU A 171 -4.45 -19.72 25.32
C LEU A 171 -4.79 -20.33 23.93
N SER A 172 -3.77 -20.57 23.14
CA SER A 172 -3.90 -21.24 21.84
C SER A 172 -2.86 -22.35 21.72
N LEU A 173 -3.23 -23.43 21.07
CA LEU A 173 -2.31 -24.55 20.76
C LEU A 173 -1.29 -24.17 19.67
N ILE A 174 -1.42 -22.98 19.05
CA ILE A 174 -0.58 -22.51 17.95
C ILE A 174 0.07 -21.18 18.35
N HIS A 175 1.39 -21.16 18.45
CA HIS A 175 2.16 -19.92 18.63
C HIS A 175 2.31 -19.18 17.32
N ILE A 176 1.90 -17.89 17.30
CA ILE A 176 2.12 -17.01 16.16
C ILE A 176 3.14 -15.95 16.57
N CYS A 177 4.38 -16.14 16.14
CA CYS A 177 5.40 -15.09 16.16
C CYS A 177 5.51 -14.48 14.77
N ARG A 178 5.34 -13.16 14.63
CA ARG A 178 5.66 -12.44 13.40
C ARG A 178 6.79 -11.48 13.67
N CYS A 179 7.94 -11.79 13.11
CA CYS A 179 9.09 -10.89 13.06
C CYS A 179 9.13 -10.28 11.65
N ARG A 180 9.32 -8.97 11.58
CA ARG A 180 9.65 -8.28 10.33
C ARG A 180 11.05 -7.71 10.44
N ARG A 181 11.93 -8.12 9.55
CA ARG A 181 13.20 -7.46 9.29
C ARG A 181 12.95 -6.38 8.25
N ILE A 182 13.25 -5.13 8.59
CA ILE A 182 13.25 -4.03 7.64
C ILE A 182 14.68 -3.93 7.11
N GLU A 183 14.89 -4.41 5.89
CA GLU A 183 16.16 -4.23 5.20
C GLU A 183 16.11 -2.90 4.42
N ARG A 184 17.16 -2.10 4.59
CA ARG A 184 17.39 -0.87 3.83
C ARG A 184 18.10 -1.17 2.52
#